data_d2f12c31644885c366edbf05c68e374d
#
_entry.id   d2f12c31644885c366edbf05c68e374d
#
_cell.length_a   1.000
_cell.length_b   1.000
_cell.length_c   1.000
_cell.angle_alpha   90.00
_cell.angle_beta   90.00
_cell.angle_gamma   90.00
#
_symmetry.space_group_name_H-M   'P 1'
#
loop_
_entity.id
_entity.type
_entity.pdbx_description
1 polymer ?
#
loop_
_entity_poly.entity_id
_entity_poly.type
_entity_poly.pdbx_seq_one_letter_code
_entity_poly.pdbx_strand_id
1 'polypeptide(L)'
;MNPLEIKLVKQAKNGDKSAFEQLFLLEKEYLYKCAFLYTKNREDALDLVQNCILKCMVSIRELREPKYFRTWMTKIMINCFNNESVKKRKYVLLEKEVLKEENTALSAEEKMDLYHAIDHLKFPYKEIIVQHYFASNKLTEIAEMLDMPIGTVKAYHSKAKAKLREMMEVEL
;
A
#
# COMPACT_ATOMS: atom_id res chain seq x y z
N MET A 1 11.91 9.30 6.81
CA MET A 1 13.12 8.45 6.82
C MET A 1 14.18 9.06 7.72
N ASN A 2 14.83 8.25 8.53
CA ASN A 2 15.93 8.68 9.39
C ASN A 2 17.26 8.75 8.60
N PRO A 3 18.32 9.38 9.16
CA PRO A 3 19.61 9.51 8.48
C PRO A 3 20.27 8.17 8.10
N LEU A 4 20.08 7.12 8.92
CA LEU A 4 20.60 5.78 8.66
C LEU A 4 19.95 5.15 7.42
N GLU A 5 18.63 5.22 7.33
CA GLU A 5 17.89 4.73 6.17
C GLU A 5 18.33 5.43 4.88
N ILE A 6 18.52 6.76 4.93
CA ILE A 6 19.00 7.53 3.77
C ILE A 6 20.40 7.05 3.34
N LYS A 7 21.29 6.74 4.30
CA LYS A 7 22.61 6.19 4.02
C LYS A 7 22.50 4.82 3.35
N LEU A 8 21.68 3.92 3.87
CA LEU A 8 21.44 2.60 3.30
C LEU A 8 20.90 2.69 1.87
N VAL A 9 19.96 3.60 1.60
CA VAL A 9 19.46 3.81 0.23
C VAL A 9 20.58 4.23 -0.71
N LYS A 10 21.45 5.16 -0.31
CA LYS A 10 22.59 5.58 -1.13
C LYS A 10 23.56 4.43 -1.43
N GLN A 11 23.84 3.59 -0.43
CA GLN A 11 24.71 2.40 -0.59
C GLN A 11 24.06 1.37 -1.52
N ALA A 12 22.77 1.07 -1.35
CA ALA A 12 22.03 0.16 -2.21
C ALA A 12 21.96 0.65 -3.67
N LYS A 13 21.80 1.95 -3.91
CA LYS A 13 21.87 2.57 -5.25
C LYS A 13 23.24 2.35 -5.91
N ASN A 14 24.30 2.30 -5.12
CA ASN A 14 25.66 2.02 -5.60
C ASN A 14 25.95 0.52 -5.77
N GLY A 15 24.96 -0.34 -5.56
CA GLY A 15 25.07 -1.78 -5.77
C GLY A 15 25.41 -2.59 -4.51
N ASP A 16 25.39 -1.98 -3.33
CA ASP A 16 25.58 -2.69 -2.07
C ASP A 16 24.34 -3.53 -1.74
N LYS A 17 24.45 -4.85 -1.93
CA LYS A 17 23.39 -5.81 -1.69
C LYS A 17 23.01 -5.90 -0.21
N SER A 18 24.00 -5.81 0.69
CA SER A 18 23.74 -5.87 2.14
C SER A 18 22.95 -4.67 2.62
N ALA A 19 23.25 -3.46 2.09
CA ALA A 19 22.48 -2.27 2.38
C ALA A 19 21.03 -2.38 1.85
N PHE A 20 20.85 -3.01 0.68
CA PHE A 20 19.53 -3.28 0.13
C PHE A 20 18.71 -4.23 1.02
N GLU A 21 19.32 -5.35 1.46
CA GLU A 21 18.69 -6.30 2.36
C GLU A 21 18.27 -5.64 3.69
N GLN A 22 19.15 -4.84 4.29
CA GLN A 22 18.86 -4.11 5.52
C GLN A 22 17.66 -3.14 5.34
N LEU A 23 17.58 -2.43 4.22
CA LEU A 23 16.43 -1.57 3.92
C LEU A 23 15.12 -2.35 3.91
N PHE A 24 15.09 -3.51 3.25
CA PHE A 24 13.89 -4.33 3.18
C PHE A 24 13.53 -4.98 4.51
N LEU A 25 14.51 -5.33 5.34
CA LEU A 25 14.26 -5.80 6.70
C LEU A 25 13.58 -4.72 7.56
N LEU A 26 13.94 -3.44 7.38
CA LEU A 26 13.29 -2.33 8.08
C LEU A 26 11.86 -2.07 7.58
N GLU A 27 11.58 -2.31 6.31
CA GLU A 27 10.30 -2.01 5.67
C GLU A 27 9.38 -3.23 5.53
N LYS A 28 9.81 -4.44 5.93
CA LYS A 28 9.08 -5.69 5.69
C LYS A 28 7.66 -5.71 6.25
N GLU A 29 7.48 -5.21 7.48
CA GLU A 29 6.16 -5.18 8.13
C GLU A 29 5.22 -4.19 7.43
N TYR A 30 5.74 -3.02 7.10
CA TYR A 30 5.01 -2.02 6.34
C TYR A 30 4.56 -2.56 4.98
N LEU A 31 5.50 -3.17 4.22
CA LEU A 31 5.19 -3.77 2.92
C LEU A 31 4.14 -4.87 3.03
N TYR A 32 4.30 -5.78 4.00
CA TYR A 32 3.36 -6.87 4.18
C TYR A 32 1.96 -6.37 4.54
N LYS A 33 1.84 -5.42 5.48
CA LYS A 33 0.56 -4.81 5.84
C LYS A 33 -0.11 -4.16 4.63
N CYS A 34 0.65 -3.37 3.86
CA CYS A 34 0.13 -2.78 2.63
C CYS A 34 -0.32 -3.85 1.63
N ALA A 35 0.53 -4.85 1.34
CA ALA A 35 0.21 -5.91 0.39
C ALA A 35 -1.04 -6.69 0.81
N PHE A 36 -1.16 -7.02 2.09
CA PHE A 36 -2.33 -7.72 2.63
C PHE A 36 -3.63 -6.92 2.48
N LEU A 37 -3.59 -5.60 2.70
CA LEU A 37 -4.76 -4.73 2.48
C LEU A 37 -5.25 -4.75 1.03
N TYR A 38 -4.37 -5.00 0.06
CA TYR A 38 -4.73 -5.11 -1.35
C TYR A 38 -5.20 -6.50 -1.73
N THR A 39 -4.53 -7.55 -1.25
CA THR A 39 -4.76 -8.93 -1.67
C THR A 39 -5.80 -9.66 -0.83
N LYS A 40 -5.95 -9.29 0.46
CA LYS A 40 -6.80 -9.96 1.46
C LYS A 40 -6.52 -11.46 1.64
N ASN A 41 -5.38 -11.91 1.17
CA ASN A 41 -4.89 -13.28 1.26
C ASN A 41 -3.42 -13.27 1.63
N ARG A 42 -3.01 -14.16 2.54
CA ARG A 42 -1.65 -14.21 3.07
C ARG A 42 -0.63 -14.62 2.00
N GLU A 43 -0.94 -15.62 1.21
CA GLU A 43 -0.02 -16.13 0.17
C GLU A 43 0.15 -15.10 -0.94
N ASP A 44 -0.96 -14.53 -1.44
CA ASP A 44 -0.94 -13.45 -2.44
C ASP A 44 -0.20 -12.20 -1.92
N ALA A 45 -0.32 -11.88 -0.62
CA ALA A 45 0.42 -10.77 -0.03
C ALA A 45 1.92 -11.02 -0.02
N LEU A 46 2.35 -12.23 0.34
CA LEU A 46 3.77 -12.62 0.32
C LEU A 46 4.32 -12.60 -1.10
N ASP A 47 3.58 -13.11 -2.08
CA ASP A 47 3.96 -13.08 -3.50
C ASP A 47 4.08 -11.65 -4.01
N LEU A 48 3.12 -10.79 -3.66
CA LEU A 48 3.16 -9.38 -4.02
C LEU A 48 4.37 -8.67 -3.43
N VAL A 49 4.71 -8.95 -2.16
CA VAL A 49 5.91 -8.42 -1.51
C VAL A 49 7.18 -8.90 -2.22
N GLN A 50 7.29 -10.19 -2.53
CA GLN A 50 8.45 -10.72 -3.26
C GLN A 50 8.61 -10.07 -4.63
N ASN A 51 7.53 -9.96 -5.41
CA ASN A 51 7.54 -9.30 -6.72
C ASN A 51 7.92 -7.81 -6.62
N CYS A 52 7.45 -7.13 -5.58
CA CYS A 52 7.83 -5.75 -5.29
C CYS A 52 9.34 -5.64 -5.01
N ILE A 53 9.88 -6.50 -4.13
CA ILE A 53 11.31 -6.52 -3.77
C ILE A 53 12.19 -6.73 -5.02
N LEU A 54 11.85 -7.72 -5.84
CA LEU A 54 12.60 -7.99 -7.08
C LEU A 54 12.62 -6.78 -8.02
N LYS A 55 11.48 -6.12 -8.21
CA LYS A 55 11.41 -4.90 -9.03
C LYS A 55 12.17 -3.73 -8.41
N CYS A 56 12.08 -3.55 -7.10
CA CYS A 56 12.86 -2.53 -6.40
C CYS A 56 14.37 -2.78 -6.55
N MET A 57 14.81 -4.03 -6.45
CA MET A 57 16.23 -4.39 -6.60
C MET A 57 16.79 -4.01 -7.99
N VAL A 58 16.00 -4.23 -9.03
CA VAL A 58 16.40 -3.88 -10.41
C VAL A 58 16.40 -2.37 -10.63
N SER A 59 15.41 -1.65 -10.08
CA SER A 59 15.16 -0.24 -10.40
C SER A 59 15.60 0.76 -9.32
N ILE A 60 16.26 0.32 -8.23
CA ILE A 60 16.66 1.23 -7.14
C ILE A 60 17.55 2.40 -7.60
N ARG A 61 18.31 2.20 -8.67
CA ARG A 61 19.16 3.24 -9.27
C ARG A 61 18.34 4.40 -9.84
N GLU A 62 17.10 4.15 -10.25
CA GLU A 62 16.18 5.15 -10.81
C GLU A 62 15.57 6.06 -9.73
N LEU A 63 15.62 5.66 -8.45
CA LEU A 63 15.14 6.49 -7.35
C LEU A 63 15.95 7.80 -7.30
N ARG A 64 15.31 8.93 -7.58
CA ARG A 64 15.98 10.24 -7.63
C ARG A 64 16.47 10.66 -6.24
N GLU A 65 15.55 10.72 -5.27
CA GLU A 65 15.79 11.23 -3.93
C GLU A 65 15.65 10.11 -2.88
N PRO A 66 16.73 9.78 -2.15
CA PRO A 66 16.71 8.71 -1.15
C PRO A 66 15.60 8.84 -0.09
N LYS A 67 15.23 10.07 0.29
CA LYS A 67 14.18 10.33 1.28
C LYS A 67 12.79 9.82 0.87
N TYR A 68 12.56 9.60 -0.43
CA TYR A 68 11.30 9.09 -0.99
C TYR A 68 11.33 7.58 -1.23
N PHE A 69 12.27 6.85 -0.66
CA PHE A 69 12.40 5.41 -0.87
C PHE A 69 11.09 4.65 -0.56
N ARG A 70 10.47 4.91 0.60
CA ARG A 70 9.21 4.25 0.98
C ARG A 70 8.08 4.55 0.00
N THR A 71 7.89 5.83 -0.37
CA THR A 71 6.90 6.27 -1.36
C THR A 71 7.11 5.59 -2.71
N TRP A 72 8.36 5.56 -3.19
CA TRP A 72 8.75 4.94 -4.44
C TRP A 72 8.53 3.42 -4.44
N MET A 73 8.92 2.74 -3.37
CA MET A 73 8.69 1.32 -3.16
C MET A 73 7.21 0.97 -3.13
N THR A 74 6.39 1.77 -2.44
CA THR A 74 4.94 1.60 -2.38
C THR A 74 4.29 1.77 -3.75
N LYS A 75 4.75 2.74 -4.55
CA LYS A 75 4.30 2.90 -5.94
C LYS A 75 4.59 1.65 -6.78
N ILE A 76 5.78 1.06 -6.62
CA ILE A 76 6.14 -0.20 -7.30
C ILE A 76 5.20 -1.32 -6.87
N MET A 77 4.90 -1.45 -5.57
CA MET A 77 3.98 -2.47 -5.06
C MET A 77 2.57 -2.31 -5.63
N ILE A 78 2.02 -1.10 -5.65
CA ILE A 78 0.71 -0.81 -6.24
C ILE A 78 0.70 -1.20 -7.73
N ASN A 79 1.75 -0.86 -8.47
CA ASN A 79 1.89 -1.23 -9.87
C ASN A 79 1.99 -2.75 -10.08
N CYS A 80 2.67 -3.48 -9.16
CA CYS A 80 2.70 -4.94 -9.17
C CYS A 80 1.30 -5.50 -9.01
N PHE A 81 0.57 -5.06 -7.99
CA PHE A 81 -0.80 -5.48 -7.72
C PHE A 81 -1.74 -5.22 -8.90
N ASN A 82 -1.72 -4.02 -9.47
CA ASN A 82 -2.57 -3.66 -10.60
C ASN A 82 -2.27 -4.52 -11.83
N ASN A 83 -1.01 -4.81 -12.11
CA ASN A 83 -0.60 -5.67 -13.23
C ASN A 83 -1.03 -7.12 -13.03
N GLU A 84 -0.99 -7.64 -11.80
CA GLU A 84 -1.44 -9.00 -11.47
C GLU A 84 -2.96 -9.10 -11.45
N SER A 85 -3.66 -8.10 -10.92
CA SER A 85 -5.12 -8.08 -10.87
C SER A 85 -5.75 -8.05 -12.27
N VAL A 86 -5.10 -7.41 -13.25
CA VAL A 86 -5.50 -7.50 -14.67
C VAL A 86 -5.37 -8.92 -15.21
N LYS A 87 -4.34 -9.66 -14.77
CA LYS A 87 -4.16 -11.10 -15.15
C LYS A 87 -5.10 -12.02 -14.38
N LYS A 88 -5.33 -11.78 -13.07
CA LYS A 88 -6.18 -12.60 -12.19
C LYS A 88 -7.69 -12.33 -12.33
N ARG A 89 -8.16 -11.22 -12.92
CA ARG A 89 -9.58 -11.02 -13.23
C ARG A 89 -10.19 -12.14 -14.11
N LYS A 90 -9.36 -13.04 -14.60
CA LYS A 90 -9.75 -14.25 -15.35
C LYS A 90 -10.01 -15.46 -14.44
N TYR A 91 -9.60 -15.44 -13.17
CA TYR A 91 -9.75 -16.57 -12.23
C TYR A 91 -9.99 -16.07 -10.80
N VAL A 92 -11.15 -16.51 -10.25
CA VAL A 92 -11.43 -16.82 -8.84
C VAL A 92 -12.07 -15.75 -7.95
N LEU A 93 -13.31 -16.06 -7.70
CA LEU A 93 -14.03 -15.92 -6.41
C LEU A 93 -13.45 -16.93 -5.40
N LEU A 94 -13.34 -16.49 -4.14
CA LEU A 94 -13.23 -17.26 -2.88
C LEU A 94 -11.91 -17.09 -2.10
N GLU A 95 -12.06 -16.62 -0.97
CA GLU A 95 -11.84 -17.05 0.42
C GLU A 95 -11.35 -15.90 1.34
N LYS A 96 -12.06 -15.75 2.46
CA LYS A 96 -11.83 -14.72 3.46
C LYS A 96 -10.93 -15.29 4.55
N GLU A 97 -9.74 -14.73 4.74
CA GLU A 97 -9.04 -14.78 6.03
C GLU A 97 -8.85 -13.37 6.58
N VAL A 98 -9.36 -13.16 7.78
CA VAL A 98 -9.29 -11.88 8.49
C VAL A 98 -8.05 -11.85 9.37
N LEU A 99 -7.19 -10.85 9.18
CA LEU A 99 -6.12 -10.57 10.14
C LEU A 99 -6.72 -10.04 11.44
N LYS A 100 -6.39 -10.69 12.54
CA LYS A 100 -6.58 -10.12 13.89
C LYS A 100 -5.57 -8.99 14.09
N GLU A 101 -6.00 -7.75 13.99
CA GLU A 101 -5.26 -6.59 14.48
C GLU A 101 -5.86 -6.10 15.79
N GLU A 102 -4.99 -5.98 16.80
CA GLU A 102 -5.32 -5.40 18.10
C GLU A 102 -5.43 -3.86 17.99
N ASN A 103 -6.40 -3.31 18.77
CA ASN A 103 -6.61 -1.89 19.07
C ASN A 103 -7.21 -0.99 17.97
N THR A 104 -8.50 -1.19 17.72
CA THR A 104 -9.39 -0.09 17.31
C THR A 104 -10.68 -0.17 18.14
N ALA A 105 -11.30 0.99 18.41
CA ALA A 105 -12.54 1.11 19.20
C ALA A 105 -13.77 0.46 18.53
N LEU A 106 -13.61 -0.10 17.33
CA LEU A 106 -14.66 -0.77 16.55
C LEU A 106 -14.77 -2.23 16.93
N SER A 107 -15.98 -2.77 16.96
CA SER A 107 -16.26 -4.21 17.09
C SER A 107 -15.67 -5.00 15.92
N ALA A 108 -15.61 -6.33 16.03
CA ALA A 108 -15.13 -7.18 14.93
C ALA A 108 -16.04 -7.09 13.68
N GLU A 109 -17.36 -6.92 13.90
CA GLU A 109 -18.37 -6.75 12.84
C GLU A 109 -18.19 -5.40 12.13
N GLU A 110 -18.12 -4.29 12.87
CA GLU A 110 -17.90 -2.94 12.29
C GLU A 110 -16.57 -2.84 11.51
N LYS A 111 -15.54 -3.56 11.96
CA LYS A 111 -14.28 -3.66 11.20
C LYS A 111 -14.45 -4.42 9.89
N MET A 112 -15.22 -5.51 9.92
CA MET A 112 -15.50 -6.30 8.73
C MET A 112 -16.27 -5.46 7.72
N ASP A 113 -17.30 -4.72 8.14
CA ASP A 113 -18.10 -3.85 7.29
C ASP A 113 -17.26 -2.73 6.69
N LEU A 114 -16.38 -2.10 7.49
CA LEU A 114 -15.44 -1.09 7.00
C LEU A 114 -14.51 -1.66 5.93
N TYR A 115 -13.94 -2.85 6.13
CA TYR A 115 -13.06 -3.47 5.13
C TYR A 115 -13.83 -3.82 3.84
N HIS A 116 -15.07 -4.29 3.96
CA HIS A 116 -15.94 -4.52 2.80
C HIS A 116 -16.24 -3.22 2.07
N ALA A 117 -16.61 -2.16 2.76
CA ALA A 117 -16.85 -0.85 2.16
C ALA A 117 -15.61 -0.31 1.42
N ILE A 118 -14.40 -0.46 2.02
CA ILE A 118 -13.14 -0.07 1.38
C ILE A 118 -12.90 -0.90 0.10
N ASP A 119 -13.22 -2.18 0.10
CA ASP A 119 -13.04 -3.04 -1.07
C ASP A 119 -13.94 -2.67 -2.25
N HIS A 120 -15.09 -2.08 -1.98
CA HIS A 120 -16.01 -1.55 -3.02
C HIS A 120 -15.60 -0.19 -3.57
N LEU A 121 -14.64 0.50 -2.94
CA LEU A 121 -14.11 1.73 -3.49
C LEU A 121 -13.30 1.44 -4.77
N LYS A 122 -13.60 2.23 -5.82
CA LYS A 122 -12.83 2.17 -7.09
C LYS A 122 -11.55 3.00 -6.98
N PHE A 123 -10.58 2.72 -7.85
CA PHE A 123 -9.41 3.58 -8.06
C PHE A 123 -9.86 5.02 -8.41
N PRO A 124 -9.23 6.05 -7.86
CA PRO A 124 -8.12 6.05 -6.92
C PRO A 124 -8.56 6.17 -5.45
N TYR A 125 -9.85 6.08 -5.14
CA TYR A 125 -10.39 6.28 -3.79
C TYR A 125 -9.85 5.25 -2.79
N LYS A 126 -9.82 3.97 -3.19
CA LYS A 126 -9.30 2.88 -2.36
C LYS A 126 -7.84 3.12 -2.00
N GLU A 127 -7.01 3.43 -2.99
CA GLU A 127 -5.59 3.69 -2.80
C GLU A 127 -5.34 4.83 -1.82
N ILE A 128 -6.08 5.94 -1.97
CA ILE A 128 -5.94 7.11 -1.10
C ILE A 128 -6.30 6.76 0.34
N ILE A 129 -7.39 6.03 0.57
CA ILE A 129 -7.82 5.60 1.90
C ILE A 129 -6.80 4.63 2.51
N VAL A 130 -6.41 3.59 1.78
CA VAL A 130 -5.45 2.59 2.26
C VAL A 130 -4.11 3.25 2.61
N GLN A 131 -3.59 4.08 1.72
CA GLN A 131 -2.30 4.73 1.94
C GLN A 131 -2.33 5.75 3.08
N HIS A 132 -3.43 6.47 3.25
CA HIS A 132 -3.51 7.50 4.28
C HIS A 132 -3.75 6.91 5.67
N TYR A 133 -4.73 6.00 5.82
CA TYR A 133 -5.16 5.51 7.13
C TYR A 133 -4.43 4.26 7.61
N PHE A 134 -4.04 3.36 6.73
CA PHE A 134 -3.39 2.10 7.10
C PHE A 134 -1.87 2.14 6.91
N ALA A 135 -1.39 2.86 5.91
CA ALA A 135 0.03 3.01 5.66
C ALA A 135 0.64 4.31 6.25
N SER A 136 -0.20 5.16 6.89
CA SER A 136 0.21 6.42 7.53
C SER A 136 0.95 7.40 6.61
N ASN A 137 0.69 7.33 5.29
CA ASN A 137 1.27 8.25 4.32
C ASN A 137 0.52 9.60 4.31
N LYS A 138 1.27 10.69 4.15
CA LYS A 138 0.68 12.01 3.97
C LYS A 138 0.02 12.13 2.59
N LEU A 139 -1.01 12.97 2.48
CA LEU A 139 -1.68 13.17 1.18
C LEU A 139 -0.71 13.70 0.09
N THR A 140 0.35 14.42 0.47
CA THR A 140 1.41 14.86 -0.45
C THR A 140 2.22 13.69 -1.00
N GLU A 141 2.55 12.71 -0.17
CA GLU A 141 3.25 11.49 -0.58
C GLU A 141 2.37 10.62 -1.47
N ILE A 142 1.07 10.53 -1.14
CA ILE A 142 0.08 9.83 -1.96
C ILE A 142 -0.08 10.50 -3.33
N ALA A 143 -0.03 11.84 -3.40
CA ALA A 143 -0.06 12.56 -4.66
C ALA A 143 1.13 12.19 -5.57
N GLU A 144 2.33 12.09 -4.99
CA GLU A 144 3.52 11.61 -5.70
C GLU A 144 3.40 10.13 -6.12
N MET A 145 2.86 9.26 -5.24
CA MET A 145 2.65 7.83 -5.55
C MET A 145 1.72 7.62 -6.74
N LEU A 146 0.63 8.39 -6.79
CA LEU A 146 -0.42 8.24 -7.79
C LEU A 146 -0.21 9.12 -9.03
N ASP A 147 0.88 9.91 -9.09
CA ASP A 147 1.14 10.91 -10.15
C ASP A 147 -0.05 11.89 -10.34
N MET A 148 -0.61 12.37 -9.22
CA MET A 148 -1.76 13.25 -9.21
C MET A 148 -1.46 14.59 -8.52
N PRO A 149 -2.07 15.70 -8.97
CA PRO A 149 -2.00 16.96 -8.24
C PRO A 149 -2.53 16.81 -6.81
N ILE A 150 -1.87 17.42 -5.82
CA ILE A 150 -2.28 17.34 -4.41
C ILE A 150 -3.72 17.84 -4.18
N GLY A 151 -4.17 18.83 -4.93
CA GLY A 151 -5.57 19.31 -4.88
C GLY A 151 -6.56 18.22 -5.26
N THR A 152 -6.24 17.44 -6.29
CA THR A 152 -7.06 16.30 -6.76
C THR A 152 -7.11 15.20 -5.70
N VAL A 153 -5.96 14.87 -5.08
CA VAL A 153 -5.89 13.85 -4.01
C VAL A 153 -6.71 14.28 -2.79
N LYS A 154 -6.63 15.56 -2.37
CA LYS A 154 -7.46 16.09 -1.29
C LYS A 154 -8.97 15.99 -1.60
N ALA A 155 -9.36 16.33 -2.81
CA ALA A 155 -10.76 16.22 -3.25
C ALA A 155 -11.23 14.76 -3.27
N TYR A 156 -10.41 13.85 -3.79
CA TYR A 156 -10.72 12.42 -3.81
C TYR A 156 -10.74 11.80 -2.42
N HIS A 157 -9.83 12.19 -1.53
CA HIS A 157 -9.86 11.78 -0.13
C HIS A 157 -11.18 12.16 0.56
N SER A 158 -11.64 13.42 0.37
CA SER A 158 -12.93 13.87 0.90
C SER A 158 -14.11 13.07 0.32
N LYS A 159 -14.14 12.85 -1.00
CA LYS A 159 -15.17 12.05 -1.67
C LYS A 159 -15.15 10.57 -1.24
N ALA A 160 -13.97 10.00 -1.06
CA ALA A 160 -13.83 8.62 -0.59
C ALA A 160 -14.41 8.44 0.81
N LYS A 161 -14.14 9.38 1.74
CA LYS A 161 -14.75 9.36 3.08
C LYS A 161 -16.27 9.47 3.05
N ALA A 162 -16.81 10.33 2.19
CA ALA A 162 -18.26 10.47 2.03
C ALA A 162 -18.89 9.15 1.53
N LYS A 163 -18.26 8.51 0.52
CA LYS A 163 -18.72 7.19 0.02
C LYS A 163 -18.65 6.08 1.07
N LEU A 164 -17.58 6.03 1.87
CA LEU A 164 -17.49 5.05 2.95
C LEU A 164 -18.58 5.25 3.99
N ARG A 165 -18.86 6.50 4.38
CA ARG A 165 -19.94 6.82 5.32
C ARG A 165 -21.30 6.38 4.76
N GLU A 166 -21.60 6.69 3.50
CA GLU A 166 -22.84 6.29 2.83
C GLU A 166 -22.98 4.76 2.80
N MET A 167 -21.93 4.02 2.50
CA MET A 167 -21.95 2.55 2.48
C MET A 167 -22.18 1.95 3.87
N MET A 168 -21.59 2.53 4.91
CA MET A 168 -21.74 2.06 6.28
C MET A 168 -23.08 2.46 6.93
N GLU A 169 -23.71 3.57 6.50
CA GLU A 169 -25.04 3.99 6.98
C GLU A 169 -26.19 3.19 6.35
N VAL A 170 -25.96 2.55 5.21
CA VAL A 170 -26.97 1.73 4.51
C VAL A 170 -27.06 0.30 5.08
N GLU A 171 -26.03 -0.16 5.83
CA GLU A 171 -25.98 -1.49 6.44
C GLU A 171 -26.51 -1.51 7.90
N LEU A 172 -27.03 -0.38 8.43
CA LEU A 172 -27.70 -0.24 9.72
C LEU A 172 -29.21 -0.13 9.53
#